data_9cf00cf81eddbfd2547a566d1e604665
#
_entry.id   9cf00cf81eddbfd2547a566d1e604665
#
_cell.length_a   1.000
_cell.length_b   1.000
_cell.length_c   1.000
_cell.angle_alpha   90.00
_cell.angle_beta   90.00
_cell.angle_gamma   90.00
#
_symmetry.space_group_name_H-M   'P 1'
#
loop_
_entity.id
_entity.type
_entity.pdbx_description
1 polymer ?
#
loop_
_entity_poly.entity_id
_entity_poly.type
_entity_poly.pdbx_seq_one_letter_code
_entity_poly.pdbx_strand_id
1 'polypeptide(L)'
;AFSHWEKNTPDQLMFHQPFNQGSVKMSYKEAGIEIRKIAQALIAMDYAPKSKIALLSKNCSHWIMADLAIQMSGHISVPIYPTINANSIAEIMLHSESKAVIVGKLDNYEAQKSGLEGFTKIGIKAYQVEEKLNWEDMVAQNEALTEVPEQNPEDLLTIMYTSGTTGSPKGVMHRVGSFNAVTNTAVSAIAINASKPRFFSYLPLTHIAERIG
;
A
#
# COMPACT_ATOMS: atom_id res chain seq x y z
N ALA A 1 6.55 -1.18 13.26
CA ALA A 1 5.85 0.03 13.71
C ALA A 1 4.35 -0.23 13.88
N PHE A 2 3.58 -0.52 12.81
CA PHE A 2 2.11 -0.71 12.89
C PHE A 2 1.67 -1.71 13.96
N SER A 3 2.20 -2.94 13.98
CA SER A 3 1.83 -3.99 14.95
C SER A 3 2.10 -3.60 16.41
N HIS A 4 3.07 -2.72 16.65
CA HIS A 4 3.33 -2.17 17.98
C HIS A 4 2.16 -1.29 18.44
N TRP A 5 1.70 -0.37 17.61
CA TRP A 5 0.59 0.53 17.95
C TRP A 5 -0.74 -0.20 18.03
N GLU A 6 -1.00 -1.13 17.11
CA GLU A 6 -2.19 -1.99 17.15
C GLU A 6 -2.28 -2.77 18.48
N LYS A 7 -1.16 -3.30 18.97
CA LYS A 7 -1.12 -4.04 20.24
C LYS A 7 -1.27 -3.14 21.46
N ASN A 8 -0.62 -1.97 21.47
CA ASN A 8 -0.52 -1.12 22.66
C ASN A 8 -1.61 -0.04 22.73
N THR A 9 -2.16 0.36 21.60
CA THR A 9 -3.21 1.40 21.51
C THR A 9 -4.30 1.03 20.50
N PRO A 10 -4.95 -0.15 20.64
CA PRO A 10 -5.88 -0.70 19.64
C PRO A 10 -7.04 0.24 19.30
N ASP A 11 -7.58 0.93 20.30
CA ASP A 11 -8.75 1.79 20.15
C ASP A 11 -8.39 3.25 19.78
N GLN A 12 -7.08 3.57 19.66
CA GLN A 12 -6.66 4.89 19.20
C GLN A 12 -6.96 5.06 17.72
N LEU A 13 -7.39 6.27 17.34
CA LEU A 13 -7.65 6.63 15.95
C LEU A 13 -6.37 6.53 15.11
N MET A 14 -6.38 5.67 14.10
CA MET A 14 -5.31 5.56 13.10
C MET A 14 -5.61 6.42 11.88
N PHE A 15 -6.82 6.31 11.33
CA PHE A 15 -7.23 7.02 10.11
C PHE A 15 -8.43 7.91 10.34
N HIS A 16 -8.36 9.09 9.71
CA HIS A 16 -9.51 9.95 9.46
C HIS A 16 -9.51 10.28 7.96
N GLN A 17 -10.27 9.50 7.19
CA GLN A 17 -10.37 9.63 5.75
C GLN A 17 -11.59 10.46 5.36
N PRO A 18 -11.43 11.69 4.82
CA PRO A 18 -12.55 12.43 4.28
C PRO A 18 -12.97 11.88 2.90
N PHE A 19 -14.28 11.92 2.65
CA PHE A 19 -14.91 11.67 1.37
C PHE A 19 -15.76 12.90 0.97
N ASN A 20 -16.30 12.89 -0.24
CA ASN A 20 -17.17 14.00 -0.70
C ASN A 20 -18.39 14.18 0.21
N GLN A 21 -18.88 13.10 0.81
CA GLN A 21 -19.96 13.12 1.79
C GLN A 21 -19.49 12.44 3.07
N GLY A 22 -19.10 13.25 4.07
CA GLY A 22 -18.68 12.76 5.38
C GLY A 22 -17.22 12.29 5.46
N SER A 23 -16.94 11.45 6.44
CA SER A 23 -15.61 10.88 6.65
C SER A 23 -15.71 9.52 7.33
N VAL A 24 -14.71 8.68 7.09
CA VAL A 24 -14.52 7.42 7.80
C VAL A 24 -13.38 7.58 8.81
N LYS A 25 -13.62 7.11 10.03
CA LYS A 25 -12.62 7.04 11.09
C LYS A 25 -12.39 5.58 11.42
N MET A 26 -11.14 5.19 11.55
CA MET A 26 -10.74 3.82 11.89
C MET A 26 -9.69 3.86 13.00
N SER A 27 -9.88 3.02 14.00
CA SER A 27 -8.87 2.73 15.02
C SER A 27 -7.77 1.83 14.47
N TYR A 28 -6.66 1.68 15.21
CA TYR A 28 -5.61 0.70 14.85
C TYR A 28 -6.14 -0.72 14.79
N LYS A 29 -7.06 -1.10 15.70
CA LYS A 29 -7.70 -2.42 15.73
C LYS A 29 -8.56 -2.67 14.49
N GLU A 30 -9.44 -1.73 14.14
CA GLU A 30 -10.31 -1.86 12.96
C GLU A 30 -9.50 -1.95 11.67
N ALA A 31 -8.55 -1.04 11.49
CA ALA A 31 -7.64 -1.08 10.34
C ALA A 31 -6.82 -2.38 10.30
N GLY A 32 -6.34 -2.85 11.45
CA GLY A 32 -5.55 -4.07 11.54
C GLY A 32 -6.31 -5.33 11.16
N ILE A 33 -7.57 -5.44 11.54
CA ILE A 33 -8.45 -6.54 11.11
C ILE A 33 -8.60 -6.53 9.59
N GLU A 34 -8.90 -5.38 9.00
CA GLU A 34 -9.09 -5.25 7.56
C GLU A 34 -7.81 -5.53 6.78
N ILE A 35 -6.66 -4.98 7.21
CA ILE A 35 -5.34 -5.24 6.64
C ILE A 35 -5.03 -6.74 6.63
N ARG A 36 -5.26 -7.45 7.75
CA ARG A 36 -5.00 -8.89 7.86
C ARG A 36 -5.94 -9.73 6.99
N LYS A 37 -7.18 -9.32 6.81
CA LYS A 37 -8.12 -9.97 5.91
C LYS A 37 -7.66 -9.88 4.45
N ILE A 38 -7.18 -8.72 4.03
CA ILE A 38 -6.60 -8.53 2.69
C ILE A 38 -5.28 -9.30 2.55
N ALA A 39 -4.42 -9.32 3.58
CA ALA A 39 -3.20 -10.12 3.56
C ALA A 39 -3.52 -11.61 3.37
N GLN A 40 -4.51 -12.14 4.09
CA GLN A 40 -4.98 -13.52 3.92
C GLN A 40 -5.53 -13.77 2.51
N ALA A 41 -6.29 -12.83 1.96
CA ALA A 41 -6.82 -12.92 0.60
C ALA A 41 -5.70 -12.94 -0.45
N LEU A 42 -4.63 -12.13 -0.27
CA LEU A 42 -3.47 -12.12 -1.15
C LEU A 42 -2.68 -13.44 -1.07
N ILE A 43 -2.55 -14.06 0.12
CA ILE A 43 -1.95 -15.38 0.29
C ILE A 43 -2.79 -16.44 -0.47
N ALA A 44 -4.12 -16.36 -0.37
CA ALA A 44 -5.04 -17.30 -1.03
C ALA A 44 -5.01 -17.21 -2.56
N MET A 45 -4.40 -16.17 -3.15
CA MET A 45 -4.15 -16.08 -4.60
C MET A 45 -3.05 -17.02 -5.09
N ASP A 46 -2.33 -17.69 -4.18
CA ASP A 46 -1.30 -18.70 -4.45
C ASP A 46 -0.16 -18.21 -5.37
N TYR A 47 0.18 -16.93 -5.27
CA TYR A 47 1.38 -16.41 -5.91
C TYR A 47 2.63 -16.90 -5.20
N ALA A 48 3.72 -17.11 -5.96
CA ALA A 48 5.00 -17.48 -5.37
C ALA A 48 5.41 -16.49 -4.26
N PRO A 49 6.07 -16.95 -3.19
CA PRO A 49 6.57 -16.06 -2.12
C PRO A 49 7.38 -14.89 -2.68
N LYS A 50 7.27 -13.73 -2.08
CA LYS A 50 7.95 -12.49 -2.53
C LYS A 50 7.55 -12.02 -3.95
N SER A 51 6.37 -12.43 -4.43
CA SER A 51 5.79 -11.84 -5.65
C SER A 51 5.55 -10.35 -5.47
N LYS A 52 5.63 -9.60 -6.57
CA LYS A 52 5.39 -8.16 -6.57
C LYS A 52 3.91 -7.90 -6.78
N ILE A 53 3.34 -7.06 -5.92
CA ILE A 53 1.96 -6.58 -6.02
C ILE A 53 2.01 -5.06 -6.18
N ALA A 54 1.46 -4.57 -7.28
CA ALA A 54 1.43 -3.14 -7.55
C ALA A 54 0.32 -2.43 -6.75
N LEU A 55 0.54 -1.15 -6.47
CA LEU A 55 -0.40 -0.29 -5.78
C LEU A 55 -0.54 1.02 -6.54
N LEU A 56 -1.68 1.21 -7.20
CA LEU A 56 -1.99 2.38 -8.01
C LEU A 56 -3.08 3.20 -7.33
N SER A 57 -2.71 4.24 -6.60
CA SER A 57 -3.66 5.10 -5.88
C SER A 57 -3.01 6.41 -5.42
N LYS A 58 -3.80 7.47 -5.34
CA LYS A 58 -3.49 8.66 -4.54
C LYS A 58 -3.52 8.34 -3.06
N ASN A 59 -2.99 9.25 -2.24
CA ASN A 59 -3.05 9.14 -0.78
C ASN A 59 -4.49 8.96 -0.29
N CYS A 60 -4.67 7.91 0.49
CA CYS A 60 -5.90 7.58 1.20
C CYS A 60 -5.58 6.51 2.25
N SER A 61 -6.51 6.26 3.18
CA SER A 61 -6.35 5.20 4.19
C SER A 61 -6.09 3.84 3.56
N HIS A 62 -6.80 3.49 2.49
CA HIS A 62 -6.63 2.22 1.79
C HIS A 62 -5.25 2.07 1.11
N TRP A 63 -4.59 3.17 0.74
CA TRP A 63 -3.22 3.11 0.24
C TRP A 63 -2.28 2.51 1.30
N ILE A 64 -2.36 3.04 2.53
CA ILE A 64 -1.51 2.58 3.65
C ILE A 64 -1.90 1.15 4.06
N MET A 65 -3.21 0.86 4.13
CA MET A 65 -3.70 -0.48 4.45
C MET A 65 -3.28 -1.51 3.40
N ALA A 66 -3.32 -1.17 2.12
CA ALA A 66 -2.90 -2.04 1.03
C ALA A 66 -1.40 -2.33 1.08
N ASP A 67 -0.58 -1.30 1.31
CA ASP A 67 0.87 -1.47 1.45
C ASP A 67 1.23 -2.39 2.62
N LEU A 68 0.58 -2.21 3.77
CA LEU A 68 0.75 -3.09 4.93
C LEU A 68 0.25 -4.51 4.67
N ALA A 69 -0.89 -4.68 3.98
CA ALA A 69 -1.43 -5.99 3.65
C ALA A 69 -0.51 -6.76 2.69
N ILE A 70 0.06 -6.09 1.68
CA ILE A 70 1.05 -6.69 0.77
C ILE A 70 2.27 -7.17 1.56
N GLN A 71 2.77 -6.35 2.49
CA GLN A 71 3.92 -6.73 3.32
C GLN A 71 3.60 -7.88 4.27
N MET A 72 2.43 -7.86 4.93
CA MET A 72 1.98 -8.92 5.84
C MET A 72 1.69 -10.24 5.12
N SER A 73 1.36 -10.20 3.83
CA SER A 73 1.21 -11.41 3.01
C SER A 73 2.54 -12.00 2.52
N GLY A 74 3.70 -11.40 2.88
CA GLY A 74 5.02 -11.85 2.44
C GLY A 74 5.36 -11.44 1.00
N HIS A 75 4.61 -10.51 0.41
CA HIS A 75 4.82 -9.98 -0.93
C HIS A 75 5.54 -8.63 -0.91
N ILE A 76 6.00 -8.19 -2.09
CA ILE A 76 6.76 -6.96 -2.30
C ILE A 76 5.81 -5.90 -2.89
N SER A 77 5.74 -4.74 -2.25
CA SER A 77 4.92 -3.63 -2.71
C SER A 77 5.61 -2.86 -3.84
N VAL A 78 4.85 -2.59 -4.92
CA VAL A 78 5.28 -1.77 -6.06
C VAL A 78 4.34 -0.58 -6.21
N PRO A 79 4.57 0.51 -5.47
CA PRO A 79 3.75 1.71 -5.58
C PRO A 79 3.99 2.41 -6.92
N ILE A 80 2.88 2.71 -7.61
CA ILE A 80 2.88 3.40 -8.91
C ILE A 80 2.32 4.80 -8.71
N TYR A 81 2.96 5.81 -9.30
CA TYR A 81 2.48 7.19 -9.26
C TYR A 81 1.09 7.30 -9.90
N PRO A 82 0.09 7.87 -9.20
CA PRO A 82 -1.31 7.88 -9.66
C PRO A 82 -1.57 8.81 -10.84
N THR A 83 -0.58 9.61 -11.25
CA THR A 83 -0.71 10.62 -12.31
C THR A 83 -0.06 10.21 -13.63
N ILE A 84 0.59 9.04 -13.70
CA ILE A 84 1.22 8.60 -14.95
C ILE A 84 0.19 7.98 -15.91
N ASN A 85 0.53 7.97 -17.19
CA ASN A 85 -0.34 7.46 -18.25
C ASN A 85 -0.33 5.91 -18.32
N ALA A 86 -1.26 5.34 -19.07
CA ALA A 86 -1.44 3.91 -19.23
C ALA A 86 -0.16 3.20 -19.74
N ASN A 87 0.56 3.78 -20.70
CA ASN A 87 1.77 3.17 -21.25
C ASN A 87 2.85 3.03 -20.16
N SER A 88 3.08 4.08 -19.38
CA SER A 88 4.06 4.04 -18.27
C SER A 88 3.63 3.06 -17.17
N ILE A 89 2.32 2.93 -16.92
CA ILE A 89 1.81 1.91 -16.00
C ILE A 89 2.14 0.51 -16.53
N ALA A 90 1.84 0.23 -17.80
CA ALA A 90 2.14 -1.06 -18.43
C ALA A 90 3.64 -1.40 -18.36
N GLU A 91 4.51 -0.42 -18.65
CA GLU A 91 5.96 -0.60 -18.54
C GLU A 91 6.40 -0.97 -17.12
N ILE A 92 5.85 -0.29 -16.09
CA ILE A 92 6.17 -0.58 -14.69
C ILE A 92 5.66 -1.97 -14.31
N MET A 93 4.44 -2.32 -14.68
CA MET A 93 3.84 -3.62 -14.38
C MET A 93 4.68 -4.76 -14.97
N LEU A 94 5.11 -4.63 -16.22
CA LEU A 94 5.96 -5.61 -16.92
C LEU A 94 7.37 -5.67 -16.32
N HIS A 95 8.02 -4.52 -16.18
CA HIS A 95 9.39 -4.44 -15.66
C HIS A 95 9.51 -4.92 -14.21
N SER A 96 8.53 -4.64 -13.38
CA SER A 96 8.49 -5.13 -12.00
C SER A 96 8.09 -6.61 -11.91
N GLU A 97 7.54 -7.19 -12.97
CA GLU A 97 6.91 -8.52 -12.97
C GLU A 97 5.77 -8.65 -11.96
N SER A 98 5.02 -7.57 -11.74
CA SER A 98 3.90 -7.55 -10.80
C SER A 98 2.83 -8.55 -11.21
N LYS A 99 2.31 -9.32 -10.24
CA LYS A 99 1.29 -10.37 -10.47
C LYS A 99 -0.13 -9.83 -10.38
N ALA A 100 -0.32 -8.81 -9.58
CA ALA A 100 -1.59 -8.13 -9.39
C ALA A 100 -1.38 -6.65 -9.12
N VAL A 101 -2.46 -5.87 -9.19
CA VAL A 101 -2.49 -4.46 -8.82
C VAL A 101 -3.71 -4.15 -7.96
N ILE A 102 -3.50 -3.46 -6.85
CA ILE A 102 -4.57 -2.85 -6.06
C ILE A 102 -4.78 -1.44 -6.59
N VAL A 103 -6.00 -1.14 -7.01
CA VAL A 103 -6.38 0.15 -7.62
C VAL A 103 -7.31 0.88 -6.66
N GLY A 104 -6.85 2.03 -6.14
CA GLY A 104 -7.60 2.84 -5.20
C GLY A 104 -8.05 4.18 -5.78
N LYS A 105 -7.85 5.25 -5.02
CA LYS A 105 -8.29 6.60 -5.35
C LYS A 105 -7.52 7.16 -6.57
N LEU A 106 -8.21 7.44 -7.66
CA LEU A 106 -7.66 8.03 -8.88
C LEU A 106 -8.56 9.16 -9.39
N ASP A 107 -8.01 10.08 -10.19
CA ASP A 107 -8.81 11.11 -10.84
C ASP A 107 -9.54 10.60 -12.08
N ASN A 108 -8.90 9.71 -12.82
CA ASN A 108 -9.46 9.15 -14.05
C ASN A 108 -8.91 7.74 -14.28
N TYR A 109 -9.53 6.76 -13.63
CA TYR A 109 -9.15 5.36 -13.77
C TYR A 109 -9.34 4.85 -15.21
N GLU A 110 -10.40 5.24 -15.89
CA GLU A 110 -10.70 4.78 -17.26
C GLU A 110 -9.58 5.12 -18.26
N ALA A 111 -8.94 6.28 -18.10
CA ALA A 111 -7.80 6.68 -18.94
C ALA A 111 -6.52 5.86 -18.66
N GLN A 112 -6.44 5.21 -17.49
CA GLN A 112 -5.26 4.45 -17.06
C GLN A 112 -5.44 2.94 -17.16
N LYS A 113 -6.69 2.48 -17.23
CA LYS A 113 -7.09 1.07 -17.14
C LYS A 113 -6.46 0.18 -18.21
N SER A 114 -6.25 0.69 -19.43
CA SER A 114 -5.60 -0.05 -20.51
C SER A 114 -4.15 -0.45 -20.18
N GLY A 115 -3.45 0.30 -19.33
CA GLY A 115 -2.12 -0.06 -18.85
C GLY A 115 -2.09 -1.25 -17.88
N LEU A 116 -3.26 -1.72 -17.47
CA LEU A 116 -3.44 -2.86 -16.56
C LEU A 116 -4.08 -4.09 -17.25
N GLU A 117 -4.17 -4.08 -18.57
CA GLU A 117 -4.68 -5.23 -19.31
C GLU A 117 -3.81 -6.47 -19.11
N GLY A 118 -4.44 -7.63 -18.93
CA GLY A 118 -3.76 -8.89 -18.67
C GLY A 118 -3.33 -9.13 -17.22
N PHE A 119 -3.43 -8.13 -16.35
CA PHE A 119 -3.10 -8.26 -14.93
C PHE A 119 -4.34 -8.47 -14.06
N THR A 120 -4.17 -9.17 -12.94
CA THR A 120 -5.20 -9.26 -11.90
C THR A 120 -5.37 -7.90 -11.23
N LYS A 121 -6.58 -7.36 -11.28
CA LYS A 121 -6.93 -6.06 -10.69
C LYS A 121 -7.83 -6.27 -9.47
N ILE A 122 -7.49 -5.59 -8.36
CA ILE A 122 -8.29 -5.52 -7.14
C ILE A 122 -8.75 -4.06 -7.00
N GLY A 123 -10.02 -3.79 -7.28
CA GLY A 123 -10.60 -2.46 -7.18
C GLY A 123 -11.02 -2.12 -5.75
N ILE A 124 -11.08 -0.83 -5.41
CA ILE A 124 -11.63 -0.35 -4.14
C ILE A 124 -12.89 0.44 -4.44
N LYS A 125 -14.06 -0.16 -4.16
CA LYS A 125 -15.39 0.40 -4.47
C LYS A 125 -15.62 1.77 -3.82
N ALA A 126 -15.06 1.99 -2.62
CA ALA A 126 -15.11 3.27 -1.92
C ALA A 126 -14.58 4.45 -2.76
N TYR A 127 -13.76 4.19 -3.78
CA TYR A 127 -13.24 5.18 -4.73
C TYR A 127 -13.80 5.00 -6.15
N GLN A 128 -14.93 4.30 -6.29
CA GLN A 128 -15.61 4.06 -7.57
C GLN A 128 -14.75 3.26 -8.57
N VAL A 129 -13.86 2.41 -8.07
CA VAL A 129 -13.09 1.47 -8.86
C VAL A 129 -13.68 0.08 -8.67
N GLU A 130 -14.48 -0.35 -9.65
CA GLU A 130 -15.09 -1.67 -9.65
C GLU A 130 -14.35 -2.58 -10.62
N GLU A 131 -13.84 -3.70 -10.10
CA GLU A 131 -13.15 -4.74 -10.86
C GLU A 131 -13.73 -6.12 -10.52
N LYS A 132 -13.27 -7.17 -11.19
CA LYS A 132 -13.71 -8.53 -10.91
C LYS A 132 -13.43 -8.94 -9.44
N LEU A 133 -12.31 -8.49 -8.89
CA LEU A 133 -11.99 -8.61 -7.47
C LEU A 133 -12.07 -7.22 -6.84
N ASN A 134 -12.71 -7.13 -5.69
CA ASN A 134 -12.83 -5.86 -4.97
C ASN A 134 -12.41 -6.02 -3.52
N TRP A 135 -11.81 -4.98 -2.98
CA TRP A 135 -11.32 -4.89 -1.61
C TRP A 135 -12.39 -5.28 -0.59
N GLU A 136 -13.56 -4.67 -0.71
CA GLU A 136 -14.66 -4.86 0.23
C GLU A 136 -15.17 -6.32 0.24
N ASP A 137 -15.24 -6.95 -0.93
CA ASP A 137 -15.66 -8.35 -1.07
C ASP A 137 -14.59 -9.28 -0.48
N MET A 138 -13.30 -8.98 -0.69
CA MET A 138 -12.19 -9.73 -0.10
C MET A 138 -12.18 -9.61 1.43
N VAL A 139 -12.44 -8.42 1.98
CA VAL A 139 -12.60 -8.22 3.43
C VAL A 139 -13.77 -9.02 4.00
N ALA A 140 -14.89 -9.07 3.29
CA ALA A 140 -16.09 -9.81 3.73
C ALA A 140 -15.90 -11.34 3.69
N GLN A 141 -15.12 -11.85 2.76
CA GLN A 141 -14.97 -13.29 2.48
C GLN A 141 -13.81 -13.97 3.20
N ASN A 142 -12.90 -13.21 3.79
CA ASN A 142 -11.69 -13.75 4.41
C ASN A 142 -11.67 -13.50 5.91
N GLU A 143 -11.10 -14.45 6.63
CA GLU A 143 -10.72 -14.28 8.04
C GLU A 143 -9.41 -13.49 8.14
N ALA A 144 -9.18 -12.84 9.27
CA ALA A 144 -7.95 -12.10 9.50
C ALA A 144 -6.75 -13.03 9.67
N LEU A 145 -5.65 -12.76 8.97
CA LEU A 145 -4.39 -13.48 9.12
C LEU A 145 -3.92 -13.42 10.58
N THR A 146 -3.70 -14.58 11.19
CA THR A 146 -3.28 -14.70 12.60
C THR A 146 -1.78 -14.57 12.76
N GLU A 147 -1.02 -15.17 11.85
CA GLU A 147 0.45 -15.17 11.89
C GLU A 147 1.02 -14.44 10.68
N VAL A 148 1.71 -13.33 10.94
CA VAL A 148 2.39 -12.56 9.90
C VAL A 148 3.77 -13.18 9.67
N PRO A 149 4.17 -13.49 8.43
CA PRO A 149 5.51 -14.00 8.12
C PRO A 149 6.60 -13.07 8.65
N GLU A 150 7.62 -13.66 9.27
CA GLU A 150 8.78 -12.90 9.73
C GLU A 150 9.55 -12.33 8.53
N GLN A 151 9.90 -11.06 8.62
CA GLN A 151 10.66 -10.37 7.59
C GLN A 151 12.13 -10.26 8.01
N ASN A 152 13.03 -10.73 7.13
CA ASN A 152 14.45 -10.55 7.33
C ASN A 152 14.86 -9.12 6.91
N PRO A 153 15.80 -8.45 7.62
CA PRO A 153 16.30 -7.14 7.22
C PRO A 153 16.82 -7.05 5.78
N GLU A 154 17.33 -8.16 5.22
CA GLU A 154 17.81 -8.25 3.85
C GLU A 154 16.69 -8.47 2.81
N ASP A 155 15.48 -8.77 3.25
CA ASP A 155 14.35 -8.95 2.33
C ASP A 155 13.98 -7.64 1.64
N LEU A 156 13.59 -7.77 0.37
CA LEU A 156 13.06 -6.64 -0.41
C LEU A 156 11.66 -6.29 0.10
N LEU A 157 11.48 -5.04 0.50
CA LEU A 157 10.22 -4.52 1.03
C LEU A 157 9.37 -3.90 -0.09
N THR A 158 10.00 -3.07 -0.91
CA THR A 158 9.30 -2.30 -1.94
C THR A 158 10.23 -1.90 -3.08
N ILE A 159 9.64 -1.70 -4.27
CA ILE A 159 10.32 -1.17 -5.45
C ILE A 159 9.62 0.14 -5.84
N MET A 160 10.29 1.26 -5.70
CA MET A 160 9.75 2.58 -6.03
C MET A 160 10.29 3.04 -7.39
N TYR A 161 9.38 3.35 -8.32
CA TYR A 161 9.76 3.79 -9.65
C TYR A 161 9.95 5.30 -9.71
N THR A 162 11.03 5.72 -10.35
CA THR A 162 11.32 7.13 -10.66
C THR A 162 11.34 7.33 -12.17
N SER A 163 10.99 8.54 -12.63
CA SER A 163 11.17 8.94 -14.03
C SER A 163 12.68 8.99 -14.34
N GLY A 164 13.18 7.98 -15.02
CA GLY A 164 14.58 7.97 -15.43
C GLY A 164 14.89 9.10 -16.44
N THR A 165 16.07 9.69 -16.35
CA THR A 165 16.55 10.70 -17.32
C THR A 165 16.62 10.15 -18.76
N THR A 166 16.58 8.85 -18.94
CA THR A 166 16.62 8.12 -20.23
C THR A 166 15.24 7.75 -20.78
N GLY A 167 14.13 8.18 -20.12
CA GLY A 167 12.76 7.92 -20.55
C GLY A 167 12.16 6.61 -20.04
N SER A 168 12.96 5.59 -19.70
CA SER A 168 12.46 4.33 -19.14
C SER A 168 12.36 4.38 -17.60
N PRO A 169 11.31 3.83 -16.98
CA PRO A 169 11.17 3.80 -15.53
C PRO A 169 12.31 3.03 -14.86
N LYS A 170 12.87 3.58 -13.78
CA LYS A 170 13.90 2.93 -12.97
C LYS A 170 13.34 2.55 -11.61
N GLY A 171 13.39 1.27 -11.26
CA GLY A 171 12.92 0.74 -9.98
C GLY A 171 14.02 0.81 -8.92
N VAL A 172 13.82 1.63 -7.90
CA VAL A 172 14.70 1.71 -6.72
C VAL A 172 14.23 0.67 -5.70
N MET A 173 15.09 -0.27 -5.39
CA MET A 173 14.80 -1.36 -4.45
C MET A 173 15.14 -0.96 -3.01
N HIS A 174 14.16 -1.06 -2.11
CA HIS A 174 14.35 -0.80 -0.70
C HIS A 174 14.16 -2.09 0.11
N ARG A 175 15.15 -2.40 0.96
CA ARG A 175 15.09 -3.55 1.88
C ARG A 175 14.45 -3.15 3.19
N VAL A 176 13.92 -4.16 3.91
CA VAL A 176 13.33 -4.00 5.24
C VAL A 176 14.28 -3.27 6.20
N GLY A 177 15.54 -3.70 6.26
CA GLY A 177 16.55 -3.11 7.15
C GLY A 177 16.84 -1.64 6.84
N SER A 178 17.02 -1.30 5.55
CA SER A 178 17.29 0.09 5.16
C SER A 178 16.07 1.00 5.41
N PHE A 179 14.86 0.51 5.16
CA PHE A 179 13.64 1.25 5.42
C PHE A 179 13.45 1.52 6.92
N ASN A 180 13.66 0.51 7.76
CA ASN A 180 13.59 0.64 9.22
C ASN A 180 14.64 1.63 9.76
N ALA A 181 15.86 1.61 9.23
CA ALA A 181 16.91 2.54 9.64
C ALA A 181 16.53 4.00 9.35
N VAL A 182 16.01 4.27 8.14
CA VAL A 182 15.55 5.61 7.75
C VAL A 182 14.37 6.06 8.60
N THR A 183 13.38 5.18 8.83
CA THR A 183 12.20 5.50 9.67
C THR A 183 12.61 5.85 11.10
N ASN A 184 13.49 5.06 11.73
CA ASN A 184 13.96 5.31 13.09
C ASN A 184 14.73 6.64 13.18
N THR A 185 15.54 6.97 12.18
CA THR A 185 16.27 8.24 12.13
C THR A 185 15.31 9.41 11.95
N ALA A 186 14.31 9.30 11.07
CA ALA A 186 13.33 10.35 10.83
C ALA A 186 12.48 10.63 12.07
N VAL A 187 11.97 9.60 12.74
CA VAL A 187 11.20 9.75 14.00
C VAL A 187 12.03 10.45 15.06
N SER A 188 13.31 10.11 15.19
CA SER A 188 14.22 10.75 16.16
C SER A 188 14.50 12.21 15.81
N ALA A 189 14.66 12.53 14.50
CA ALA A 189 14.98 13.87 14.03
C ALA A 189 13.78 14.84 14.11
N ILE A 190 12.57 14.35 13.86
CA ILE A 190 11.35 15.17 13.89
C ILE A 190 10.94 15.50 15.35
N ALA A 191 11.50 14.82 16.35
CA ALA A 191 11.26 15.05 17.77
C ALA A 191 9.75 15.20 18.09
N ILE A 192 8.94 14.19 17.70
CA ILE A 192 7.50 14.21 17.93
C ILE A 192 7.23 14.07 19.43
N ASN A 193 7.14 15.20 20.12
CA ASN A 193 6.90 15.27 21.57
C ASN A 193 5.40 15.24 21.95
N ALA A 194 4.50 15.04 20.98
CA ALA A 194 3.07 15.00 21.23
C ALA A 194 2.65 13.61 21.70
N SER A 195 1.84 13.55 22.76
CA SER A 195 1.27 12.28 23.26
C SER A 195 0.32 11.60 22.27
N LYS A 196 -0.24 12.35 21.32
CA LYS A 196 -1.13 11.88 20.24
C LYS A 196 -0.86 12.67 18.97
N PRO A 197 0.24 12.43 18.26
CA PRO A 197 0.56 13.17 17.04
C PRO A 197 -0.49 12.91 15.97
N ARG A 198 -0.82 13.94 15.20
CA ARG A 198 -1.70 13.86 14.04
C ARG A 198 -0.94 14.38 12.83
N PHE A 199 -0.96 13.62 11.76
CA PHE A 199 -0.32 13.98 10.50
C PHE A 199 -1.36 14.17 9.41
N PHE A 200 -1.10 15.11 8.54
CA PHE A 200 -1.86 15.31 7.32
C PHE A 200 -1.03 14.81 6.15
N SER A 201 -1.42 13.64 5.59
CA SER A 201 -0.72 13.03 4.47
C SER A 201 -1.10 13.75 3.17
N TYR A 202 -0.16 14.50 2.57
CA TYR A 202 -0.37 15.26 1.33
C TYR A 202 0.73 15.06 0.29
N LEU A 203 1.96 14.71 0.69
CA LEU A 203 3.00 14.31 -0.25
C LEU A 203 2.70 12.90 -0.79
N PRO A 204 3.07 12.57 -2.03
CA PRO A 204 2.79 11.25 -2.58
C PRO A 204 3.38 10.12 -1.73
N LEU A 205 2.55 9.20 -1.25
CA LEU A 205 2.98 7.99 -0.53
C LEU A 205 3.82 7.03 -1.40
N THR A 206 3.80 7.22 -2.72
CA THR A 206 4.74 6.60 -3.65
C THR A 206 6.18 7.10 -3.49
N HIS A 207 6.38 8.20 -2.76
CA HIS A 207 7.69 8.75 -2.43
C HIS A 207 8.09 8.39 -1.00
N ILE A 208 9.37 8.01 -0.81
CA ILE A 208 9.86 7.53 0.48
C ILE A 208 9.65 8.54 1.62
N ALA A 209 9.76 9.83 1.36
CA ALA A 209 9.64 10.88 2.38
C ALA A 209 8.28 10.89 3.09
N GLU A 210 7.16 10.68 2.39
CA GLU A 210 5.83 10.60 3.00
C GLU A 210 5.58 9.26 3.67
N ARG A 211 6.20 8.19 3.18
CA ARG A 211 5.97 6.83 3.64
C ARG A 211 6.65 6.51 4.98
N ILE A 212 7.60 7.31 5.40
CA ILE A 212 8.36 7.15 6.66
C ILE A 212 7.88 8.10 7.78
N GLY A 213 6.88 8.97 7.52
CA GLY A 213 6.32 9.95 8.44
C GLY A 213 5.29 9.42 9.45
#